data_6e7eb6cbd6a6652e38abf79653d936e0
#
_entry.id   6e7eb6cbd6a6652e38abf79653d936e0
#
_cell.length_a   1.000
_cell.length_b   1.000
_cell.length_c   1.000
_cell.angle_alpha   90.00
_cell.angle_beta   90.00
_cell.angle_gamma   90.00
#
_symmetry.space_group_name_H-M   'P 1'
#
loop_
_entity.id
_entity.type
_entity.pdbx_description
1 polymer ?
#
loop_
_entity_poly.entity_id
_entity_poly.type
_entity_poly.pdbx_seq_one_letter_code
_entity_poly.pdbx_strand_id
1 'polypeptide(L)'
;MNGNGQSETNLRPPERGLSKTLLATPNRRIAAIGAVVFAVDQLTKLLVLHFLPRVGTEKVIVDGFFKFVHWGNTGAAWSLFRGNNELLAIVALVALLVLFLSRHHFESRTASGQLAFGLIFGGIAGNLLDRLLPTRQQVIDFIRFYVEQRDGSEIGFPAFNVADSGICIGVGLVFLITWKSDRAQTKTAESLKR
;
A
#
# COMPACT_ATOMS: atom_id res chain seq x y z
N MET A 1 -45.74 -57.94 5.56
CA MET A 1 -44.34 -57.78 5.96
C MET A 1 -43.71 -56.79 5.00
N ASN A 2 -43.74 -55.53 5.37
CA ASN A 2 -43.14 -54.43 4.58
C ASN A 2 -41.91 -53.95 5.31
N GLY A 3 -40.73 -54.20 4.73
CA GLY A 3 -39.46 -53.66 5.17
C GLY A 3 -39.15 -52.40 4.42
N ASN A 4 -39.36 -51.23 5.04
CA ASN A 4 -38.88 -49.94 4.54
C ASN A 4 -37.41 -49.80 4.91
N GLY A 5 -36.52 -50.03 3.95
CA GLY A 5 -35.11 -49.63 4.03
C GLY A 5 -34.97 -48.14 3.70
N GLN A 6 -34.92 -47.29 4.70
CA GLN A 6 -34.50 -45.89 4.50
C GLN A 6 -32.97 -45.87 4.40
N SER A 7 -32.47 -45.63 3.19
CA SER A 7 -31.05 -45.27 2.96
C SER A 7 -30.81 -43.82 3.43
N GLU A 8 -30.22 -43.68 4.62
CA GLU A 8 -29.69 -42.40 5.08
C GLU A 8 -28.55 -41.97 4.16
N THR A 9 -28.84 -41.04 3.26
CA THR A 9 -27.83 -40.32 2.48
C THR A 9 -27.08 -39.37 3.41
N ASN A 10 -25.90 -39.80 3.82
CA ASN A 10 -24.94 -39.03 4.64
C ASN A 10 -24.42 -37.85 3.79
N LEU A 11 -25.16 -36.74 3.76
CA LEU A 11 -24.74 -35.49 3.12
C LEU A 11 -23.69 -34.84 3.99
N ARG A 12 -22.39 -35.08 3.68
CA ARG A 12 -21.29 -34.30 4.23
C ARG A 12 -21.49 -32.84 3.79
N PRO A 13 -21.50 -31.87 4.73
CA PRO A 13 -21.58 -30.49 4.33
C PRO A 13 -20.33 -30.15 3.48
N PRO A 14 -20.49 -29.32 2.43
CA PRO A 14 -19.36 -28.96 1.57
C PRO A 14 -18.29 -28.28 2.41
N GLU A 15 -17.07 -28.82 2.33
CA GLU A 15 -15.88 -28.17 2.92
C GLU A 15 -15.74 -26.79 2.31
N ARG A 16 -16.21 -25.76 3.02
CA ARG A 16 -15.92 -24.36 2.69
C ARG A 16 -14.44 -24.16 2.98
N GLY A 17 -13.62 -24.21 1.95
CA GLY A 17 -12.19 -24.02 2.06
C GLY A 17 -11.88 -22.79 2.90
N LEU A 18 -10.97 -22.93 3.85
CA LEU A 18 -10.56 -21.93 4.84
C LEU A 18 -10.24 -20.56 4.20
N SER A 19 -9.74 -20.56 2.95
CA SER A 19 -9.43 -19.35 2.18
C SER A 19 -10.65 -18.50 1.83
N LYS A 20 -11.81 -19.14 1.51
CA LYS A 20 -13.05 -18.40 1.21
C LYS A 20 -13.63 -17.72 2.44
N THR A 21 -13.40 -18.29 3.62
CA THR A 21 -13.89 -17.72 4.89
C THR A 21 -13.03 -16.55 5.38
N LEU A 22 -11.72 -16.59 5.13
CA LEU A 22 -10.79 -15.54 5.55
C LEU A 22 -10.99 -14.23 4.78
N LEU A 23 -11.39 -14.29 3.50
CA LEU A 23 -11.58 -13.10 2.65
C LEU A 23 -13.07 -12.77 2.41
N ALA A 24 -13.97 -13.24 3.26
CA ALA A 24 -15.42 -13.10 3.06
C ALA A 24 -15.93 -11.65 3.22
N THR A 25 -15.21 -10.77 3.91
CA THR A 25 -15.67 -9.38 4.16
C THR A 25 -14.74 -8.35 3.52
N PRO A 26 -15.27 -7.17 3.11
CA PRO A 26 -14.45 -6.07 2.58
C PRO A 26 -13.28 -5.70 3.50
N ASN A 27 -13.52 -5.59 4.81
CA ASN A 27 -12.48 -5.23 5.77
C ASN A 27 -11.34 -6.26 5.83
N ARG A 28 -11.66 -7.56 5.74
CA ARG A 28 -10.65 -8.63 5.72
C ARG A 28 -9.80 -8.59 4.44
N ARG A 29 -10.40 -8.26 3.31
CA ARG A 29 -9.66 -8.09 2.05
C ARG A 29 -8.74 -6.89 2.11
N ILE A 30 -9.22 -5.75 2.59
CA ILE A 30 -8.39 -4.55 2.82
C ILE A 30 -7.21 -4.90 3.75
N ALA A 31 -7.48 -5.57 4.86
CA ALA A 31 -6.43 -5.98 5.80
C ALA A 31 -5.43 -6.96 5.18
N ALA A 32 -5.89 -7.93 4.39
CA ALA A 32 -5.02 -8.89 3.70
C ALA A 32 -4.12 -8.19 2.67
N ILE A 33 -4.67 -7.28 1.84
CA ILE A 33 -3.89 -6.50 0.88
C ILE A 33 -2.88 -5.63 1.61
N GLY A 34 -3.30 -4.94 2.67
CA GLY A 34 -2.42 -4.11 3.49
C GLY A 34 -1.29 -4.92 4.13
N ALA A 35 -1.59 -6.11 4.64
CA ALA A 35 -0.57 -7.01 5.19
C ALA A 35 0.44 -7.48 4.14
N VAL A 36 0.00 -7.77 2.92
CA VAL A 36 0.89 -8.13 1.81
C VAL A 36 1.80 -6.96 1.44
N VAL A 37 1.25 -5.76 1.26
CA VAL A 37 2.04 -4.55 0.94
C VAL A 37 3.06 -4.26 2.04
N PHE A 38 2.62 -4.29 3.29
CA PHE A 38 3.49 -4.12 4.46
C PHE A 38 4.62 -5.16 4.48
N ALA A 39 4.30 -6.45 4.28
CA ALA A 39 5.29 -7.52 4.29
C ALA A 39 6.30 -7.37 3.15
N VAL A 40 5.86 -7.06 1.93
CA VAL A 40 6.74 -6.83 0.78
C VAL A 40 7.63 -5.61 1.00
N ASP A 41 7.07 -4.51 1.53
CA ASP A 41 7.84 -3.31 1.88
C ASP A 41 8.94 -3.63 2.90
N GLN A 42 8.58 -4.27 4.00
CA GLN A 42 9.55 -4.60 5.05
C GLN A 42 10.59 -5.62 4.58
N LEU A 43 10.19 -6.62 3.80
CA LEU A 43 11.11 -7.60 3.25
C LEU A 43 12.13 -6.94 2.30
N THR A 44 11.67 -6.09 1.39
CA THR A 44 12.57 -5.38 0.46
C THR A 44 13.51 -4.44 1.20
N LYS A 45 13.06 -3.73 2.24
CA LYS A 45 13.92 -2.91 3.09
C LYS A 45 14.96 -3.75 3.85
N LEU A 46 14.59 -4.92 4.36
CA LEU A 46 15.55 -5.85 4.98
C LEU A 46 16.61 -6.34 3.99
N LEU A 47 16.21 -6.64 2.74
CA LEU A 47 17.17 -6.99 1.69
C LEU A 47 18.14 -5.84 1.40
N VAL A 48 17.65 -4.60 1.34
CA VAL A 48 18.50 -3.42 1.17
C VAL A 48 19.49 -3.28 2.32
N LEU A 49 19.03 -3.40 3.57
CA LEU A 49 19.92 -3.36 4.74
C LEU A 49 20.97 -4.46 4.73
N HIS A 50 20.65 -5.64 4.19
CA HIS A 50 21.59 -6.75 4.07
C HIS A 50 22.62 -6.55 2.98
N PHE A 51 22.19 -6.15 1.76
CA PHE A 51 23.06 -6.01 0.60
C PHE A 51 23.75 -4.65 0.48
N LEU A 52 23.17 -3.61 1.05
CA LEU A 52 23.70 -2.24 1.09
C LEU A 52 23.71 -1.73 2.55
N PRO A 53 24.59 -2.29 3.42
CA PRO A 53 24.48 -2.08 4.87
C PRO A 53 24.79 -0.65 5.33
N ARG A 54 25.47 0.14 4.50
CA ARG A 54 25.82 1.53 4.86
C ARG A 54 24.90 2.51 4.17
N VAL A 55 24.38 3.47 4.93
CA VAL A 55 23.63 4.61 4.37
C VAL A 55 24.52 5.37 3.39
N GLY A 56 23.95 5.74 2.25
CA GLY A 56 24.67 6.40 1.16
C GLY A 56 25.30 5.44 0.15
N THR A 57 25.23 4.11 0.35
CA THR A 57 25.70 3.16 -0.66
C THR A 57 24.71 3.04 -1.82
N GLU A 58 25.23 2.75 -3.00
CA GLU A 58 24.48 2.64 -4.24
C GLU A 58 24.94 1.42 -5.02
N LYS A 59 24.01 0.82 -5.77
CA LYS A 59 24.29 -0.25 -6.73
C LYS A 59 23.58 0.06 -8.04
N VAL A 60 24.35 0.46 -9.05
CA VAL A 60 23.82 0.70 -10.40
C VAL A 60 23.36 -0.62 -11.00
N ILE A 61 22.15 -0.63 -11.54
CA ILE A 61 21.52 -1.77 -12.22
C ILE A 61 21.45 -1.49 -13.72
N VAL A 62 20.99 -0.28 -14.09
CA VAL A 62 20.97 0.21 -15.48
C VAL A 62 21.64 1.56 -15.46
N ASP A 63 22.80 1.64 -16.10
CA ASP A 63 23.60 2.85 -16.14
C ASP A 63 22.84 4.03 -16.76
N GLY A 64 22.99 5.20 -16.14
CA GLY A 64 22.27 6.41 -16.53
C GLY A 64 20.74 6.37 -16.33
N PHE A 65 20.16 5.32 -15.72
CA PHE A 65 18.70 5.21 -15.60
C PHE A 65 18.20 4.71 -14.24
N PHE A 66 18.75 3.60 -13.71
CA PHE A 66 18.21 2.96 -12.52
C PHE A 66 19.28 2.40 -11.61
N LYS A 67 19.15 2.69 -10.32
CA LYS A 67 20.01 2.14 -9.28
C LYS A 67 19.25 1.84 -7.98
N PHE A 68 19.74 0.87 -7.23
CA PHE A 68 19.38 0.72 -5.84
C PHE A 68 20.28 1.59 -4.99
N VAL A 69 19.68 2.25 -4.01
CA VAL A 69 20.36 3.10 -3.04
C VAL A 69 19.96 2.72 -1.63
N HIS A 70 20.77 3.04 -0.63
CA HIS A 70 20.35 2.99 0.76
C HIS A 70 20.31 4.42 1.29
N TRP A 71 19.17 5.07 1.17
CA TRP A 71 18.97 6.43 1.67
C TRP A 71 18.02 6.44 2.85
N GLY A 72 18.38 7.16 3.89
CA GLY A 72 17.54 7.41 5.05
C GLY A 72 16.71 8.67 4.86
N ASN A 73 15.39 8.54 4.93
CA ASN A 73 14.46 9.65 4.77
C ASN A 73 13.83 10.01 6.11
N THR A 74 14.24 11.13 6.69
CA THR A 74 13.68 11.72 7.92
C THR A 74 12.61 12.77 7.63
N GLY A 75 12.22 12.94 6.35
CA GLY A 75 11.20 13.87 5.89
C GLY A 75 9.96 13.17 5.35
N ALA A 76 9.02 13.97 4.84
CA ALA A 76 7.96 13.54 3.94
C ALA A 76 8.42 13.75 2.48
N ALA A 77 7.49 13.57 1.52
CA ALA A 77 7.76 13.86 0.12
C ALA A 77 8.39 15.26 -0.04
N TRP A 78 9.41 15.35 -0.93
CA TRP A 78 10.17 16.59 -1.19
C TRP A 78 10.88 17.14 0.04
N SER A 79 11.32 16.28 0.96
CA SER A 79 12.03 16.67 2.20
C SER A 79 11.24 17.60 3.13
N LEU A 80 9.93 17.69 2.99
CA LEU A 80 9.07 18.40 3.92
C LEU A 80 9.22 17.80 5.33
N PHE A 81 9.30 18.66 6.34
CA PHE A 81 9.49 18.28 7.76
C PHE A 81 10.78 17.46 8.03
N ARG A 82 11.82 17.64 7.22
CA ARG A 82 13.10 16.95 7.41
C ARG A 82 13.62 17.10 8.84
N GLY A 83 14.02 15.98 9.45
CA GLY A 83 14.48 15.95 10.84
C GLY A 83 13.37 15.82 11.88
N ASN A 84 12.09 15.92 11.51
CA ASN A 84 10.94 15.77 12.41
C ASN A 84 10.28 14.38 12.30
N ASN A 85 11.09 13.32 12.47
CA ASN A 85 10.63 11.94 12.31
C ASN A 85 9.45 11.59 13.22
N GLU A 86 9.44 12.10 14.46
CA GLU A 86 8.35 11.90 15.43
C GLU A 86 7.05 12.55 14.96
N LEU A 87 7.11 13.78 14.46
CA LEU A 87 5.94 14.46 13.89
C LEU A 87 5.37 13.67 12.72
N LEU A 88 6.22 13.15 11.85
CA LEU A 88 5.78 12.34 10.71
C LEU A 88 5.18 10.99 11.15
N ALA A 89 5.66 10.39 12.23
CA ALA A 89 5.05 9.21 12.82
C ALA A 89 3.64 9.53 13.36
N ILE A 90 3.47 10.66 14.04
CA ILE A 90 2.15 11.11 14.53
C ILE A 90 1.21 11.37 13.34
N VAL A 91 1.67 12.07 12.31
CA VAL A 91 0.87 12.33 11.09
C VAL A 91 0.45 11.02 10.43
N ALA A 92 1.33 10.02 10.35
CA ALA A 92 1.02 8.71 9.79
C ALA A 92 -0.06 7.98 10.63
N LEU A 93 0.03 8.02 11.96
CA LEU A 93 -0.99 7.46 12.86
C LEU A 93 -2.34 8.15 12.69
N VAL A 94 -2.36 9.48 12.64
CA VAL A 94 -3.59 10.26 12.40
C VAL A 94 -4.17 9.92 11.03
N ALA A 95 -3.34 9.82 9.99
CA ALA A 95 -3.79 9.44 8.65
C ALA A 95 -4.42 8.03 8.65
N LEU A 96 -3.81 7.04 9.30
CA LEU A 96 -4.38 5.70 9.45
C LEU A 96 -5.74 5.73 10.16
N LEU A 97 -5.85 6.51 11.23
CA LEU A 97 -7.11 6.65 11.98
C LEU A 97 -8.20 7.30 11.12
N VAL A 98 -7.88 8.42 10.48
CA VAL A 98 -8.82 9.14 9.60
C VAL A 98 -9.29 8.24 8.46
N LEU A 99 -8.38 7.55 7.77
CA LEU A 99 -8.71 6.60 6.72
C LEU A 99 -9.58 5.46 7.23
N PHE A 100 -9.26 4.92 8.39
CA PHE A 100 -10.05 3.85 9.02
C PHE A 100 -11.48 4.31 9.33
N LEU A 101 -11.66 5.50 9.89
CA LEU A 101 -12.97 6.05 10.21
C LEU A 101 -13.76 6.42 8.92
N SER A 102 -13.06 6.97 7.93
CA SER A 102 -13.67 7.43 6.68
C SER A 102 -13.91 6.34 5.64
N ARG A 103 -13.42 5.10 5.86
CA ARG A 103 -13.47 4.01 4.87
C ARG A 103 -14.87 3.71 4.33
N HIS A 104 -15.92 4.00 5.08
CA HIS A 104 -17.30 3.76 4.67
C HIS A 104 -17.81 4.78 3.65
N HIS A 105 -17.18 5.96 3.55
CA HIS A 105 -17.54 7.02 2.61
C HIS A 105 -16.94 6.80 1.20
N PHE A 106 -15.89 5.99 1.08
CA PHE A 106 -15.14 5.81 -0.18
C PHE A 106 -15.34 4.40 -0.74
N GLU A 107 -16.48 4.07 -1.26
CA GLU A 107 -16.75 2.81 -1.99
C GLU A 107 -15.87 1.58 -1.61
N SER A 108 -15.47 1.49 -0.33
CA SER A 108 -14.61 0.42 0.20
C SER A 108 -15.23 -0.98 0.07
N ARG A 109 -16.47 -1.05 -0.40
CA ARG A 109 -17.17 -2.29 -0.72
C ARG A 109 -16.83 -2.83 -2.11
N THR A 110 -16.34 -2.00 -3.03
CA THR A 110 -15.89 -2.42 -4.37
C THR A 110 -14.51 -3.04 -4.33
N ALA A 111 -14.18 -3.90 -5.29
CA ALA A 111 -12.86 -4.53 -5.36
C ALA A 111 -11.73 -3.48 -5.54
N SER A 112 -11.96 -2.45 -6.36
CA SER A 112 -11.03 -1.35 -6.57
C SER A 112 -10.86 -0.49 -5.32
N GLY A 113 -11.94 -0.22 -4.57
CA GLY A 113 -11.85 0.47 -3.29
C GLY A 113 -11.08 -0.34 -2.24
N GLN A 114 -11.33 -1.66 -2.15
CA GLN A 114 -10.58 -2.55 -1.25
C GLN A 114 -9.09 -2.56 -1.58
N LEU A 115 -8.74 -2.61 -2.87
CA LEU A 115 -7.36 -2.53 -3.34
C LEU A 115 -6.73 -1.19 -2.94
N ALA A 116 -7.39 -0.07 -3.25
CA ALA A 116 -6.91 1.27 -2.93
C ALA A 116 -6.62 1.43 -1.43
N PHE A 117 -7.59 1.09 -0.59
CA PHE A 117 -7.42 1.19 0.87
C PHE A 117 -6.35 0.25 1.41
N GLY A 118 -6.28 -0.99 0.91
CA GLY A 118 -5.24 -1.93 1.31
C GLY A 118 -3.84 -1.42 0.97
N LEU A 119 -3.65 -0.87 -0.22
CA LEU A 119 -2.38 -0.26 -0.66
C LEU A 119 -1.98 0.90 0.26
N ILE A 120 -2.91 1.82 0.55
CA ILE A 120 -2.63 2.99 1.40
C ILE A 120 -2.33 2.55 2.83
N PHE A 121 -3.15 1.69 3.43
CA PHE A 121 -2.94 1.21 4.81
C PHE A 121 -1.61 0.48 4.96
N GLY A 122 -1.30 -0.45 4.04
CA GLY A 122 -0.05 -1.20 4.07
C GLY A 122 1.17 -0.30 3.89
N GLY A 123 1.11 0.66 2.96
CA GLY A 123 2.19 1.61 2.74
C GLY A 123 2.42 2.55 3.92
N ILE A 124 1.36 3.17 4.47
CA ILE A 124 1.51 4.03 5.65
C ILE A 124 2.07 3.24 6.84
N ALA A 125 1.57 2.00 7.07
CA ALA A 125 2.06 1.15 8.15
C ALA A 125 3.54 0.77 7.97
N GLY A 126 3.99 0.49 6.74
CA GLY A 126 5.38 0.17 6.42
C GLY A 126 6.34 1.32 6.76
N ASN A 127 6.03 2.53 6.29
CA ASN A 127 6.82 3.72 6.58
C ASN A 127 6.72 4.17 8.05
N LEU A 128 5.59 3.92 8.70
CA LEU A 128 5.42 4.19 10.13
C LEU A 128 6.31 3.27 10.98
N LEU A 129 6.35 1.97 10.64
CA LEU A 129 7.20 1.02 11.37
C LEU A 129 8.67 1.45 11.34
N ASP A 130 9.18 1.88 10.19
CA ASP A 130 10.57 2.36 10.05
C ASP A 130 10.85 3.55 10.98
N ARG A 131 9.89 4.47 11.12
CA ARG A 131 10.02 5.63 12.00
C ARG A 131 9.98 5.29 13.48
N LEU A 132 9.22 4.25 13.84
CA LEU A 132 9.06 3.82 15.23
C LEU A 132 10.17 2.88 15.71
N LEU A 133 10.85 2.18 14.79
CA LEU A 133 11.93 1.26 15.14
C LEU A 133 13.17 2.04 15.65
N PRO A 134 13.63 1.80 16.90
CA PRO A 134 14.80 2.48 17.45
C PRO A 134 16.09 2.26 16.64
N THR A 135 16.14 1.16 15.89
CA THR A 135 17.29 0.79 15.04
C THR A 135 17.30 1.48 13.68
N ARG A 136 16.19 2.12 13.27
CA ARG A 136 16.06 2.80 11.98
C ARG A 136 15.85 4.30 12.14
N GLN A 137 14.78 4.71 12.83
CA GLN A 137 14.38 6.11 13.09
C GLN A 137 14.26 6.98 11.83
N GLN A 138 14.17 6.36 10.67
CA GLN A 138 14.05 6.98 9.35
C GLN A 138 13.48 5.96 8.37
N VAL A 139 12.80 6.42 7.35
CA VAL A 139 12.31 5.55 6.27
C VAL A 139 13.46 5.17 5.36
N ILE A 140 13.52 3.91 4.96
CA ILE A 140 14.53 3.40 4.02
C ILE A 140 13.98 3.54 2.61
N ASP A 141 14.59 4.44 1.82
CA ASP A 141 14.30 4.64 0.41
C ASP A 141 15.40 3.99 -0.43
N PHE A 142 15.02 3.20 -1.46
CA PHE A 142 15.99 2.38 -2.15
C PHE A 142 15.81 2.29 -3.67
N ILE A 143 14.70 2.75 -4.23
CA ILE A 143 14.45 2.77 -5.68
C ILE A 143 14.79 4.18 -6.18
N ARG A 144 15.77 4.31 -7.06
CA ARG A 144 16.12 5.60 -7.65
C ARG A 144 16.19 5.51 -9.16
N PHE A 145 15.40 6.35 -9.82
CA PHE A 145 15.52 6.65 -11.25
C PHE A 145 16.28 7.95 -11.43
N TYR A 146 17.23 7.96 -12.36
CA TYR A 146 18.09 9.13 -12.61
C TYR A 146 18.51 9.19 -14.07
N VAL A 147 18.98 10.36 -14.48
CA VAL A 147 19.62 10.59 -15.78
C VAL A 147 20.95 11.27 -15.50
N GLU A 148 22.01 10.76 -16.09
CA GLU A 148 23.32 11.36 -16.02
C GLU A 148 23.45 12.51 -17.04
N GLN A 149 23.93 13.66 -16.58
CA GLN A 149 24.16 14.82 -17.43
C GLN A 149 25.55 14.76 -18.06
N ARG A 150 25.78 15.59 -19.07
CA ARG A 150 27.08 15.67 -19.77
C ARG A 150 28.25 16.10 -18.89
N ASP A 151 27.98 16.77 -17.78
CA ASP A 151 28.95 17.21 -16.78
C ASP A 151 29.23 16.17 -15.70
N GLY A 152 28.62 14.96 -15.80
CA GLY A 152 28.73 13.89 -14.81
C GLY A 152 27.83 14.08 -13.59
N SER A 153 27.00 15.13 -13.55
CA SER A 153 26.00 15.28 -12.49
C SER A 153 24.76 14.43 -12.77
N GLU A 154 24.04 14.05 -11.71
CA GLU A 154 22.82 13.27 -11.83
C GLU A 154 21.60 14.11 -11.50
N ILE A 155 20.61 14.10 -12.39
CA ILE A 155 19.25 14.56 -12.10
C ILE A 155 18.36 13.33 -11.99
N GLY A 156 17.56 13.22 -10.92
CA GLY A 156 16.71 12.06 -10.74
C GLY A 156 15.48 12.35 -9.89
N PHE A 157 14.53 11.42 -9.95
CA PHE A 157 13.41 11.39 -9.04
C PHE A 157 13.93 11.10 -7.61
N PRO A 158 13.39 11.72 -6.56
CA PRO A 158 13.73 11.33 -5.19
C PRO A 158 13.60 9.82 -5.00
N ALA A 159 14.55 9.22 -4.28
CA ALA A 159 14.45 7.80 -3.98
C ALA A 159 13.16 7.51 -3.21
N PHE A 160 12.61 6.32 -3.42
CA PHE A 160 11.36 5.88 -2.81
C PHE A 160 11.40 4.37 -2.54
N ASN A 161 10.34 3.84 -1.95
CA ASN A 161 10.22 2.44 -1.56
C ASN A 161 8.87 1.83 -2.00
N VAL A 162 8.62 0.57 -1.61
CA VAL A 162 7.37 -0.14 -1.93
C VAL A 162 6.16 0.50 -1.23
N ALA A 163 6.33 0.96 0.01
CA ALA A 163 5.27 1.65 0.76
C ALA A 163 4.81 2.92 0.05
N ASP A 164 5.75 3.75 -0.44
CA ASP A 164 5.45 4.98 -1.18
C ASP A 164 4.71 4.67 -2.48
N SER A 165 5.17 3.64 -3.21
CA SER A 165 4.48 3.15 -4.41
C SER A 165 3.04 2.74 -4.12
N GLY A 166 2.84 1.98 -3.03
CA GLY A 166 1.52 1.57 -2.57
C GLY A 166 0.62 2.76 -2.25
N ILE A 167 1.12 3.74 -1.49
CA ILE A 167 0.39 4.96 -1.14
C ILE A 167 0.00 5.73 -2.42
N CYS A 168 0.96 6.00 -3.31
CA CYS A 168 0.71 6.75 -4.54
C CYS A 168 -0.33 6.07 -5.44
N ILE A 169 -0.20 4.77 -5.67
CA ILE A 169 -1.15 3.99 -6.50
C ILE A 169 -2.52 3.98 -5.82
N GLY A 170 -2.58 3.74 -4.51
CA GLY A 170 -3.81 3.70 -3.75
C GLY A 170 -4.57 5.02 -3.77
N VAL A 171 -3.89 6.15 -3.57
CA VAL A 171 -4.47 7.50 -3.65
C VAL A 171 -4.96 7.79 -5.07
N GLY A 172 -4.19 7.43 -6.10
CA GLY A 172 -4.60 7.55 -7.49
C GLY A 172 -5.87 6.76 -7.81
N LEU A 173 -5.99 5.54 -7.26
CA LEU A 173 -7.21 4.73 -7.41
C LEU A 173 -8.42 5.36 -6.71
N VAL A 174 -8.26 5.88 -5.48
CA VAL A 174 -9.34 6.60 -4.78
C VAL A 174 -9.82 7.78 -5.62
N PHE A 175 -8.89 8.60 -6.14
CA PHE A 175 -9.22 9.72 -7.00
C PHE A 175 -10.02 9.30 -8.24
N LEU A 176 -9.57 8.25 -8.94
CA LEU A 176 -10.24 7.75 -10.15
C LEU A 176 -11.65 7.18 -9.85
N ILE A 177 -11.82 6.51 -8.71
CA ILE A 177 -13.10 5.96 -8.29
C ILE A 177 -14.08 7.11 -8.01
N THR A 178 -13.67 8.08 -7.21
CA THR A 178 -14.49 9.25 -6.86
C THR A 178 -14.89 10.03 -8.10
N TRP A 179 -13.94 10.33 -8.98
CA TRP A 179 -14.22 11.05 -10.22
C TRP A 179 -15.23 10.33 -11.13
N LYS A 180 -15.14 9.01 -11.25
CA LYS A 180 -16.11 8.23 -12.02
C LYS A 180 -17.50 8.24 -11.39
N SER A 181 -17.58 8.16 -10.06
CA SER A 181 -18.83 8.20 -9.31
C SER A 181 -19.55 9.55 -9.51
N ASP A 182 -18.82 10.65 -9.34
CA ASP A 182 -19.37 12.01 -9.52
C ASP A 182 -19.89 12.24 -10.95
N ARG A 183 -19.15 11.79 -11.96
CA ARG A 183 -19.61 11.89 -13.36
C ARG A 183 -20.87 11.08 -13.65
N ALA A 184 -21.01 9.91 -13.03
CA ALA A 184 -22.21 9.08 -13.20
C ALA A 184 -23.45 9.76 -12.57
N GLN A 185 -23.29 10.34 -11.37
CA GLN A 185 -24.36 11.09 -10.70
C GLN A 185 -24.79 12.32 -11.48
N THR A 186 -23.86 13.08 -12.02
CA THR A 186 -24.15 14.28 -12.85
C THR A 186 -24.97 13.92 -14.08
N LYS A 187 -24.57 12.85 -14.83
CA LYS A 187 -25.31 12.41 -16.01
C LYS A 187 -26.74 11.95 -15.67
N THR A 188 -26.91 11.25 -14.55
CA THR A 188 -28.23 10.81 -14.10
C THR A 188 -29.13 12.00 -13.73
N ALA A 189 -28.57 13.00 -13.04
CA ALA A 189 -29.30 14.23 -12.70
C ALA A 189 -29.72 15.04 -13.94
N GLU A 190 -28.88 15.10 -14.98
CA GLU A 190 -29.20 15.77 -16.25
C GLU A 190 -30.29 15.03 -17.04
N SER A 191 -30.28 13.67 -17.02
CA SER A 191 -31.30 12.86 -17.70
C SER A 191 -32.68 12.96 -17.07
N LEU A 192 -32.77 13.21 -15.76
CA LEU A 192 -34.03 13.40 -15.03
C LEU A 192 -34.64 14.79 -15.21
N LYS A 193 -33.88 15.76 -15.73
CA LYS A 193 -34.36 17.13 -16.00
C LYS A 193 -34.87 17.31 -17.43
N ARG A 194 -34.72 16.34 -18.29
CA ARG A 194 -35.23 16.30 -19.67
C ARG A 194 -36.52 15.49 -19.76
#